data_12953549de5dd6550627e28d363dbc0c
#
_entry.id   12953549de5dd6550627e28d363dbc0c
#
_cell.length_a   1.000
_cell.length_b   1.000
_cell.length_c   1.000
_cell.angle_alpha   90.00
_cell.angle_beta   90.00
_cell.angle_gamma   90.00
#
_symmetry.space_group_name_H-M   'P 1'
#
loop_
_entity.id
_entity.type
_entity.pdbx_description
1 polymer ?
#
loop_
_entity_poly.entity_id
_entity_poly.type
_entity_poly.pdbx_seq_one_letter_code
_entity_poly.pdbx_strand_id
1 'polypeptide(L)'
;ELAQQGFTVLRFDLSGIGDSVTRPDNMPVEEFTIDDMLQAMNYMAETFGARKFVLGGHCAGAYHSIRTAVQDARVSGVVMINPDGGEAEWKEYDKKRKLAQYYENYYGKKTLLDPQRWRRFFTAQVSYRSVLKNVFKNVIWNRLSGMFFRIRQRLNTPKPQPTAADEKLFTVEAIVRKLPELTSQVLLVYSENATSLERVQISMGKELKRLQADGKLQLSVIPGADHIFSPLASQTCLFQTVAQWMQANYQE
;
A
#
# COMPACT_ATOMS: atom_id res chain seq x y z
N GLU A 1 -7.21 9.09 21.82
CA GLU A 1 -8.37 9.61 21.07
C GLU A 1 -9.47 8.54 20.90
N LEU A 2 -9.19 7.33 20.34
CA LEU A 2 -10.22 6.28 20.22
C LEU A 2 -10.79 5.85 21.59
N ALA A 3 -9.93 5.72 22.62
CA ALA A 3 -10.39 5.42 23.97
C ALA A 3 -11.31 6.52 24.56
N GLN A 4 -11.08 7.78 24.20
CA GLN A 4 -11.95 8.90 24.60
C GLN A 4 -13.34 8.84 23.91
N GLN A 5 -13.44 8.07 22.82
CA GLN A 5 -14.68 7.85 22.10
C GLN A 5 -15.42 6.57 22.53
N GLY A 6 -14.96 5.93 23.62
CA GLY A 6 -15.61 4.77 24.20
C GLY A 6 -15.09 3.41 23.72
N PHE A 7 -14.10 3.38 22.83
CA PHE A 7 -13.49 2.12 22.40
C PHE A 7 -12.47 1.62 23.43
N THR A 8 -12.49 0.32 23.73
CA THR A 8 -11.39 -0.31 24.49
C THR A 8 -10.23 -0.56 23.51
N VAL A 9 -9.07 0.02 23.79
CA VAL A 9 -7.92 0.02 22.87
C VAL A 9 -6.73 -0.68 23.52
N LEU A 10 -6.19 -1.70 22.85
CA LEU A 10 -4.92 -2.33 23.18
C LEU A 10 -3.89 -1.97 22.12
N ARG A 11 -2.74 -1.46 22.54
CA ARG A 11 -1.53 -1.31 21.72
C ARG A 11 -0.48 -2.23 22.29
N PHE A 12 0.11 -3.05 21.47
CA PHE A 12 1.15 -3.98 21.85
C PHE A 12 2.19 -4.14 20.75
N ASP A 13 3.37 -4.59 21.12
CA ASP A 13 4.42 -4.99 20.20
C ASP A 13 4.40 -6.51 20.04
N LEU A 14 4.63 -7.00 18.84
CA LEU A 14 4.74 -8.44 18.56
C LEU A 14 5.98 -9.02 19.23
N SER A 15 5.99 -10.32 19.48
CA SER A 15 7.10 -11.04 20.12
C SER A 15 8.45 -10.70 19.49
N GLY A 16 9.41 -10.29 20.33
CA GLY A 16 10.76 -9.89 19.90
C GLY A 16 10.85 -8.49 19.26
N ILE A 17 9.78 -7.70 19.29
CA ILE A 17 9.75 -6.31 18.81
C ILE A 17 9.51 -5.40 20.03
N GLY A 18 10.15 -4.22 20.03
CA GLY A 18 10.02 -3.24 21.11
C GLY A 18 10.37 -3.84 22.47
N ASP A 19 9.44 -3.75 23.41
CA ASP A 19 9.60 -4.27 24.78
C ASP A 19 9.08 -5.71 24.95
N SER A 20 8.56 -6.34 23.87
CA SER A 20 8.04 -7.70 23.94
C SER A 20 9.14 -8.76 23.92
N VAL A 21 9.00 -9.75 24.79
CA VAL A 21 9.97 -10.84 24.91
C VAL A 21 10.00 -11.68 23.65
N THR A 22 11.20 -12.11 23.24
CA THR A 22 11.39 -13.03 22.12
C THR A 22 10.82 -14.41 22.47
N ARG A 23 10.14 -15.04 21.51
CA ARG A 23 9.60 -16.41 21.66
C ARG A 23 10.72 -17.45 21.68
N PRO A 24 10.59 -18.48 22.51
CA PRO A 24 11.57 -19.55 22.58
C PRO A 24 11.33 -20.69 21.58
N ASP A 25 10.20 -20.72 20.87
CA ASP A 25 9.69 -21.84 20.09
C ASP A 25 10.17 -21.87 18.62
N ASN A 26 10.99 -20.90 18.19
CA ASN A 26 11.47 -20.75 16.80
C ASN A 26 10.35 -20.79 15.73
N MET A 27 9.12 -20.43 16.09
CA MET A 27 7.99 -20.36 15.15
C MET A 27 8.30 -19.36 14.02
N PRO A 28 7.96 -19.66 12.75
CA PRO A 28 8.13 -18.71 11.65
C PRO A 28 7.41 -17.40 11.91
N VAL A 29 8.01 -16.28 11.44
CA VAL A 29 7.44 -14.92 11.64
C VAL A 29 6.01 -14.83 11.14
N GLU A 30 5.71 -15.45 10.03
CA GLU A 30 4.38 -15.45 9.43
C GLU A 30 3.30 -16.13 10.28
N GLU A 31 3.72 -17.04 11.16
CA GLU A 31 2.82 -17.79 12.03
C GLU A 31 2.73 -17.13 13.42
N PHE A 32 3.86 -16.81 14.04
CA PHE A 32 3.83 -16.24 15.38
C PHE A 32 3.17 -14.87 15.45
N THR A 33 3.27 -14.06 14.39
CA THR A 33 2.60 -12.74 14.38
C THR A 33 1.09 -12.85 14.43
N ILE A 34 0.51 -13.88 13.81
CA ILE A 34 -0.92 -14.15 13.90
C ILE A 34 -1.26 -14.70 15.29
N ASP A 35 -0.45 -15.61 15.81
CA ASP A 35 -0.64 -16.18 17.15
C ASP A 35 -0.59 -15.08 18.23
N ASP A 36 0.37 -14.16 18.18
CA ASP A 36 0.44 -13.02 19.09
C ASP A 36 -0.82 -12.13 19.01
N MET A 37 -1.34 -11.90 17.83
CA MET A 37 -2.58 -11.12 17.65
C MET A 37 -3.80 -11.86 18.21
N LEU A 38 -3.88 -13.17 18.01
CA LEU A 38 -4.93 -14.00 18.60
C LEU A 38 -4.86 -14.03 20.12
N GLN A 39 -3.66 -14.12 20.69
CA GLN A 39 -3.45 -14.03 22.14
C GLN A 39 -3.87 -12.66 22.69
N ALA A 40 -3.52 -11.57 22.01
CA ALA A 40 -3.98 -10.23 22.39
C ALA A 40 -5.51 -10.10 22.35
N MET A 41 -6.16 -10.65 21.32
CA MET A 41 -7.62 -10.68 21.24
C MET A 41 -8.24 -11.52 22.35
N ASN A 42 -7.66 -12.68 22.68
CA ASN A 42 -8.14 -13.54 23.78
C ASN A 42 -8.02 -12.82 25.11
N TYR A 43 -6.88 -12.16 25.38
CA TYR A 43 -6.71 -11.34 26.56
C TYR A 43 -7.79 -10.24 26.69
N MET A 44 -8.09 -9.56 25.59
CA MET A 44 -9.14 -8.53 25.58
C MET A 44 -10.54 -9.13 25.79
N ALA A 45 -10.79 -10.30 25.25
CA ALA A 45 -12.05 -11.01 25.45
C ALA A 45 -12.23 -11.45 26.91
N GLU A 46 -11.20 -12.01 27.53
CA GLU A 46 -11.22 -12.52 28.90
C GLU A 46 -11.27 -11.39 29.93
N THR A 47 -10.48 -10.33 29.70
CA THR A 47 -10.34 -9.24 30.68
C THR A 47 -11.45 -8.20 30.57
N PHE A 48 -11.91 -7.88 29.36
CA PHE A 48 -12.86 -6.78 29.12
C PHE A 48 -14.17 -7.24 28.50
N GLY A 49 -14.35 -8.54 28.25
CA GLY A 49 -15.58 -9.09 27.64
C GLY A 49 -15.74 -8.74 26.17
N ALA A 50 -14.66 -8.33 25.48
CA ALA A 50 -14.70 -7.95 24.07
C ALA A 50 -15.08 -9.14 23.17
N ARG A 51 -16.07 -8.96 22.30
CA ARG A 51 -16.56 -10.02 21.40
C ARG A 51 -16.28 -9.74 19.92
N LYS A 52 -16.09 -8.47 19.55
CA LYS A 52 -15.77 -8.03 18.21
C LYS A 52 -14.51 -7.17 18.26
N PHE A 53 -13.68 -7.31 17.25
CA PHE A 53 -12.37 -6.63 17.20
C PHE A 53 -12.23 -5.88 15.89
N VAL A 54 -11.61 -4.72 15.99
CA VAL A 54 -11.03 -4.02 14.85
C VAL A 54 -9.52 -4.07 15.01
N LEU A 55 -8.84 -4.69 14.07
CA LEU A 55 -7.39 -4.77 14.06
C LEU A 55 -6.80 -3.65 13.21
N GLY A 56 -5.69 -3.09 13.63
CA GLY A 56 -5.04 -2.03 12.87
C GLY A 56 -3.53 -2.13 12.90
N GLY A 57 -2.91 -1.73 11.81
CA GLY A 57 -1.45 -1.71 11.74
C GLY A 57 -0.93 -0.89 10.57
N HIS A 58 0.33 -0.47 10.72
CA HIS A 58 1.07 0.26 9.71
C HIS A 58 2.07 -0.68 9.02
N CYS A 59 2.24 -0.55 7.70
CA CYS A 59 3.19 -1.33 6.90
C CYS A 59 3.01 -2.86 7.11
N ALA A 60 3.98 -3.55 7.69
CA ALA A 60 3.89 -4.98 8.02
C ALA A 60 2.71 -5.30 8.95
N GLY A 61 2.43 -4.43 9.94
CA GLY A 61 1.30 -4.59 10.84
C GLY A 61 -0.06 -4.61 10.14
N ALA A 62 -0.20 -3.93 9.01
CA ALA A 62 -1.40 -3.98 8.18
C ALA A 62 -1.64 -5.40 7.62
N TYR A 63 -0.57 -6.07 7.17
CA TYR A 63 -0.67 -7.45 6.67
C TYR A 63 -0.98 -8.46 7.77
N HIS A 64 -0.38 -8.29 8.96
CA HIS A 64 -0.70 -9.15 10.10
C HIS A 64 -2.16 -9.00 10.51
N SER A 65 -2.68 -7.77 10.53
CA SER A 65 -4.09 -7.49 10.85
C SER A 65 -5.06 -8.20 9.91
N ILE A 66 -4.87 -8.08 8.59
CA ILE A 66 -5.78 -8.71 7.62
C ILE A 66 -5.63 -10.24 7.59
N ARG A 67 -4.43 -10.78 7.78
CA ARG A 67 -4.19 -12.22 7.86
C ARG A 67 -4.85 -12.84 9.08
N THR A 68 -4.86 -12.14 10.21
CA THR A 68 -5.61 -12.55 11.40
C THR A 68 -7.11 -12.50 11.15
N ALA A 69 -7.63 -11.48 10.46
CA ALA A 69 -9.04 -11.38 10.11
C ALA A 69 -9.55 -12.54 9.21
N VAL A 70 -8.67 -13.13 8.40
CA VAL A 70 -8.99 -14.35 7.62
C VAL A 70 -9.17 -15.56 8.52
N GLN A 71 -8.50 -15.62 9.67
CA GLN A 71 -8.46 -16.78 10.55
C GLN A 71 -9.47 -16.71 11.70
N ASP A 72 -9.89 -15.50 12.09
CA ASP A 72 -10.77 -15.29 13.24
C ASP A 72 -11.96 -14.40 12.90
N ALA A 73 -13.14 -15.00 12.90
CA ALA A 73 -14.40 -14.32 12.58
C ALA A 73 -14.82 -13.23 13.59
N ARG A 74 -14.17 -13.14 14.75
CA ARG A 74 -14.38 -12.05 15.72
C ARG A 74 -13.82 -10.72 15.19
N VAL A 75 -12.95 -10.75 14.18
CA VAL A 75 -12.45 -9.53 13.54
C VAL A 75 -13.51 -8.98 12.61
N SER A 76 -14.18 -7.92 13.01
CA SER A 76 -15.23 -7.25 12.25
C SER A 76 -14.71 -6.12 11.37
N GLY A 77 -13.50 -5.62 11.64
CA GLY A 77 -12.87 -4.55 10.86
C GLY A 77 -11.36 -4.60 10.85
N VAL A 78 -10.77 -4.05 9.79
CA VAL A 78 -9.31 -3.93 9.65
C VAL A 78 -8.93 -2.55 9.14
N VAL A 79 -8.01 -1.89 9.84
CA VAL A 79 -7.40 -0.61 9.44
C VAL A 79 -5.99 -0.87 8.93
N MET A 80 -5.79 -0.71 7.64
CA MET A 80 -4.51 -0.93 6.97
C MET A 80 -3.89 0.42 6.61
N ILE A 81 -2.78 0.76 7.26
CA ILE A 81 -2.08 2.04 7.04
C ILE A 81 -0.81 1.77 6.22
N ASN A 82 -0.70 2.38 5.05
CA ASN A 82 0.41 2.21 4.12
C ASN A 82 0.83 0.73 3.96
N PRO A 83 -0.08 -0.20 3.60
CA PRO A 83 0.30 -1.58 3.37
C PRO A 83 1.26 -1.66 2.18
N ASP A 84 2.54 -1.80 2.47
CA ASP A 84 3.59 -2.01 1.47
C ASP A 84 3.96 -3.50 1.46
N GLY A 85 3.68 -4.20 0.39
CA GLY A 85 3.94 -5.62 0.28
C GLY A 85 4.87 -5.97 -0.87
N GLY A 86 5.66 -7.04 -0.69
CA GLY A 86 6.42 -7.65 -1.77
C GLY A 86 7.74 -6.92 -2.10
N GLU A 87 8.75 -6.99 -1.22
CA GLU A 87 10.01 -6.23 -1.38
C GLU A 87 10.78 -6.45 -2.68
N ALA A 88 10.80 -7.67 -3.23
CA ALA A 88 11.70 -7.99 -4.35
C ALA A 88 11.21 -7.42 -5.69
N GLU A 89 9.93 -7.55 -6.01
CA GLU A 89 9.33 -7.02 -7.25
C GLU A 89 9.26 -5.49 -7.24
N TRP A 90 9.14 -4.92 -6.03
CA TRP A 90 9.09 -3.48 -5.81
C TRP A 90 10.42 -2.78 -6.06
N LYS A 91 11.52 -3.35 -5.61
CA LYS A 91 12.85 -2.77 -5.83
C LYS A 91 13.12 -2.61 -7.32
N GLU A 92 12.65 -3.55 -8.14
CA GLU A 92 12.83 -3.47 -9.59
C GLU A 92 11.86 -2.46 -10.24
N TYR A 93 10.59 -2.43 -9.83
CA TYR A 93 9.59 -1.46 -10.32
C TYR A 93 9.97 -0.03 -9.92
N ASP A 94 10.30 0.20 -8.65
CA ASP A 94 10.68 1.53 -8.13
C ASP A 94 11.98 2.02 -8.78
N LYS A 95 12.94 1.13 -9.02
CA LYS A 95 14.14 1.46 -9.79
C LYS A 95 13.82 1.89 -11.21
N LYS A 96 12.92 1.19 -11.89
CA LYS A 96 12.47 1.53 -13.25
C LYS A 96 11.69 2.87 -13.26
N ARG A 97 10.83 3.09 -12.27
CA ARG A 97 10.06 4.34 -12.11
C ARG A 97 10.95 5.54 -11.81
N LYS A 98 11.83 5.43 -10.83
CA LYS A 98 12.80 6.49 -10.49
C LYS A 98 13.68 6.84 -11.69
N LEU A 99 14.08 5.84 -12.44
CA LEU A 99 14.85 6.04 -13.67
C LEU A 99 14.03 6.77 -14.73
N ALA A 100 12.77 6.40 -14.93
CA ALA A 100 11.86 7.06 -15.86
C ALA A 100 11.58 8.51 -15.44
N GLN A 101 11.31 8.78 -14.16
CA GLN A 101 11.14 10.13 -13.61
C GLN A 101 12.42 10.97 -13.73
N TYR A 102 13.59 10.37 -13.51
CA TYR A 102 14.88 11.04 -13.71
C TYR A 102 15.03 11.48 -15.18
N TYR A 103 14.72 10.58 -16.13
CA TYR A 103 14.77 10.91 -17.55
C TYR A 103 13.70 11.94 -17.96
N GLU A 104 12.49 11.85 -17.41
CA GLU A 104 11.42 12.81 -17.67
C GLU A 104 11.76 14.21 -17.12
N ASN A 105 12.35 14.28 -15.93
CA ASN A 105 12.83 15.54 -15.34
C ASN A 105 14.07 16.09 -16.07
N TYR A 106 14.98 15.20 -16.51
CA TYR A 106 16.22 15.62 -17.17
C TYR A 106 16.00 15.99 -18.64
N TYR A 107 15.09 15.28 -19.34
CA TYR A 107 14.77 15.51 -20.76
C TYR A 107 13.36 16.05 -20.99
N GLY A 108 12.62 16.41 -19.95
CA GLY A 108 11.25 16.90 -20.02
C GLY A 108 11.11 18.33 -20.56
N LYS A 109 9.89 18.85 -20.54
CA LYS A 109 9.55 20.16 -21.13
C LYS A 109 10.44 21.34 -20.73
N LYS A 110 10.95 21.38 -19.48
CA LYS A 110 11.86 22.42 -19.00
C LYS A 110 13.21 22.41 -19.72
N THR A 111 13.67 21.23 -20.12
CA THR A 111 14.95 21.07 -20.85
C THR A 111 14.83 21.45 -22.31
N LEU A 112 13.66 21.20 -22.92
CA LEU A 112 13.37 21.59 -24.31
C LEU A 112 13.15 23.10 -24.48
N LEU A 113 12.81 23.80 -23.41
CA LEU A 113 12.57 25.25 -23.41
C LEU A 113 13.78 26.07 -22.90
N ASP A 114 14.92 25.45 -22.59
CA ASP A 114 16.13 26.13 -22.11
C ASP A 114 16.95 26.69 -23.30
N PRO A 115 17.01 28.03 -23.46
CA PRO A 115 17.71 28.66 -24.60
C PRO A 115 19.23 28.40 -24.58
N GLN A 116 19.83 28.23 -23.38
CA GLN A 116 21.26 27.98 -23.27
C GLN A 116 21.66 26.58 -23.77
N ARG A 117 20.78 25.60 -23.61
CA ARG A 117 20.98 24.24 -24.12
C ARG A 117 20.83 24.18 -25.64
N TRP A 118 19.86 24.92 -26.20
CA TRP A 118 19.72 25.07 -27.65
C TRP A 118 20.96 25.72 -28.27
N ARG A 119 21.52 26.74 -27.63
CA ARG A 119 22.76 27.36 -28.08
C ARG A 119 23.93 26.37 -28.14
N ARG A 120 24.09 25.50 -27.10
CA ARG A 120 25.14 24.46 -27.08
C ARG A 120 24.88 23.37 -28.13
N PHE A 121 23.62 23.09 -28.44
CA PHE A 121 23.24 22.16 -29.49
C PHE A 121 23.63 22.68 -30.87
N PHE A 122 23.38 23.95 -31.16
CA PHE A 122 23.71 24.57 -32.45
C PHE A 122 25.21 24.88 -32.61
N THR A 123 25.98 24.96 -31.51
CA THR A 123 27.44 25.19 -31.57
C THR A 123 28.28 23.94 -31.75
N ALA A 124 27.64 22.80 -32.12
CA ALA A 124 28.31 21.53 -32.42
C ALA A 124 29.15 20.91 -31.29
N GLN A 125 28.94 21.32 -30.04
CA GLN A 125 29.60 20.73 -28.87
C GLN A 125 29.00 19.39 -28.42
N VAL A 126 27.98 18.89 -29.12
CA VAL A 126 27.26 17.66 -28.77
C VAL A 126 27.16 16.75 -30.00
N SER A 127 27.45 15.46 -29.82
CA SER A 127 27.27 14.45 -30.87
C SER A 127 25.78 14.24 -31.19
N TYR A 128 25.32 14.73 -32.33
CA TYR A 128 23.94 14.62 -32.81
C TYR A 128 23.45 13.16 -32.88
N ARG A 129 24.35 12.22 -33.19
CA ARG A 129 24.01 10.79 -33.27
C ARG A 129 23.65 10.21 -31.87
N SER A 130 24.35 10.62 -30.81
CA SER A 130 24.06 10.12 -29.47
C SER A 130 22.79 10.73 -28.88
N VAL A 131 22.53 12.01 -29.17
CA VAL A 131 21.28 12.69 -28.74
C VAL A 131 20.07 12.12 -29.45
N LEU A 132 20.11 11.97 -30.79
CA LEU A 132 19.03 11.35 -31.55
C LEU A 132 18.77 9.90 -31.12
N LYS A 133 19.83 9.10 -30.92
CA LYS A 133 19.71 7.72 -30.46
C LYS A 133 19.07 7.63 -29.07
N ASN A 134 19.45 8.52 -28.15
CA ASN A 134 18.92 8.53 -26.78
C ASN A 134 17.50 9.10 -26.70
N VAL A 135 17.18 10.16 -27.46
CA VAL A 135 15.83 10.72 -27.53
C VAL A 135 14.88 9.72 -28.21
N PHE A 136 15.28 9.13 -29.32
CA PHE A 136 14.44 8.13 -29.99
C PHE A 136 14.23 6.88 -29.14
N LYS A 137 15.30 6.33 -28.53
CA LYS A 137 15.21 5.12 -27.72
C LYS A 137 14.49 5.34 -26.39
N ASN A 138 14.71 6.45 -25.70
CA ASN A 138 14.22 6.62 -24.34
C ASN A 138 12.93 7.46 -24.23
N VAL A 139 12.66 8.36 -25.17
CA VAL A 139 11.46 9.20 -25.13
C VAL A 139 10.38 8.66 -26.05
N ILE A 140 10.72 8.39 -27.31
CA ILE A 140 9.73 7.97 -28.30
C ILE A 140 9.41 6.49 -28.17
N TRP A 141 10.44 5.63 -28.07
CA TRP A 141 10.24 4.18 -27.94
C TRP A 141 9.58 3.79 -26.62
N ASN A 142 9.96 4.42 -25.48
CA ASN A 142 9.31 4.13 -24.20
C ASN A 142 7.88 4.67 -24.12
N ARG A 143 7.56 5.80 -24.77
CA ARG A 143 6.17 6.27 -24.89
C ARG A 143 5.33 5.36 -25.79
N LEU A 144 5.85 4.97 -26.93
CA LEU A 144 5.15 4.07 -27.87
C LEU A 144 5.06 2.66 -27.29
N SER A 145 6.14 2.11 -26.73
CA SER A 145 6.13 0.80 -26.08
C SER A 145 5.23 0.77 -24.84
N GLY A 146 5.21 1.85 -24.04
CA GLY A 146 4.28 2.00 -22.92
C GLY A 146 2.81 2.08 -23.37
N MET A 147 2.53 2.73 -24.49
CA MET A 147 1.19 2.78 -25.07
C MET A 147 0.80 1.44 -25.72
N PHE A 148 1.69 0.81 -26.46
CA PHE A 148 1.50 -0.54 -27.00
C PHE A 148 1.40 -1.60 -25.88
N PHE A 149 2.19 -1.48 -24.83
CA PHE A 149 2.11 -2.36 -23.64
C PHE A 149 0.77 -2.22 -22.92
N ARG A 150 0.26 -0.99 -22.74
CA ARG A 150 -1.08 -0.75 -22.16
C ARG A 150 -2.21 -1.29 -23.04
N ILE A 151 -2.11 -1.15 -24.35
CA ILE A 151 -3.09 -1.70 -25.30
C ILE A 151 -3.01 -3.23 -25.30
N ARG A 152 -1.82 -3.81 -25.34
CA ARG A 152 -1.60 -5.25 -25.29
C ARG A 152 -2.00 -5.87 -23.94
N GLN A 153 -1.77 -5.17 -22.82
CA GLN A 153 -2.32 -5.58 -21.52
C GLN A 153 -3.85 -5.54 -21.50
N ARG A 154 -4.50 -4.57 -22.13
CA ARG A 154 -5.96 -4.52 -22.22
C ARG A 154 -6.56 -5.63 -23.08
N LEU A 155 -5.83 -6.13 -24.05
CA LEU A 155 -6.29 -7.16 -24.99
C LEU A 155 -5.90 -8.59 -24.58
N ASN A 156 -4.81 -8.77 -23.85
CA ASN A 156 -4.22 -10.06 -23.49
C ASN A 156 -3.90 -10.20 -22.01
N THR A 157 -4.76 -9.75 -21.08
CA THR A 157 -4.59 -10.14 -19.70
C THR A 157 -5.14 -11.57 -19.51
N PRO A 158 -4.28 -12.61 -19.45
CA PRO A 158 -4.65 -13.76 -18.66
C PRO A 158 -4.90 -13.24 -17.26
N LYS A 159 -5.99 -13.66 -16.60
CA LYS A 159 -6.15 -13.40 -15.18
C LYS A 159 -4.85 -13.82 -14.51
N PRO A 160 -4.16 -12.92 -13.80
CA PRO A 160 -2.91 -13.29 -13.15
C PRO A 160 -3.22 -14.48 -12.25
N GLN A 161 -2.53 -15.60 -12.48
CA GLN A 161 -2.64 -16.74 -11.57
C GLN A 161 -2.08 -16.32 -10.23
N PRO A 162 -2.74 -16.69 -9.11
CA PRO A 162 -2.24 -16.40 -7.77
C PRO A 162 -0.82 -16.95 -7.63
N THR A 163 0.07 -16.12 -7.17
CA THR A 163 1.43 -16.56 -6.80
C THR A 163 1.42 -17.14 -5.39
N ALA A 164 2.46 -17.86 -4.99
CA ALA A 164 2.60 -18.35 -3.61
C ALA A 164 2.57 -17.19 -2.58
N ALA A 165 2.99 -15.98 -2.98
CA ALA A 165 2.88 -14.77 -2.15
C ALA A 165 1.43 -14.26 -2.07
N ASP A 166 0.63 -14.48 -3.11
CA ASP A 166 -0.79 -14.13 -3.11
C ASP A 166 -1.58 -15.06 -2.17
N GLU A 167 -1.25 -16.35 -2.13
CA GLU A 167 -1.89 -17.32 -1.22
C GLU A 167 -1.66 -16.96 0.25
N LYS A 168 -0.50 -16.35 0.57
CA LYS A 168 -0.13 -15.91 1.91
C LYS A 168 -0.60 -14.49 2.26
N LEU A 169 -1.36 -13.83 1.40
CA LEU A 169 -1.81 -12.44 1.57
C LEU A 169 -0.68 -11.45 1.88
N PHE A 170 0.43 -11.57 1.18
CA PHE A 170 1.55 -10.63 1.30
C PHE A 170 1.50 -9.47 0.30
N THR A 171 0.47 -9.41 -0.53
CA THR A 171 0.27 -8.32 -1.50
C THR A 171 -1.10 -7.68 -1.32
N VAL A 172 -1.20 -6.38 -1.60
CA VAL A 172 -2.50 -5.69 -1.51
C VAL A 172 -3.48 -6.24 -2.54
N GLU A 173 -2.98 -6.66 -3.70
CA GLU A 173 -3.79 -7.30 -4.74
C GLU A 173 -4.42 -8.62 -4.26
N ALA A 174 -3.65 -9.44 -3.53
CA ALA A 174 -4.17 -10.67 -2.93
C ALA A 174 -5.26 -10.37 -1.90
N ILE A 175 -5.03 -9.36 -1.06
CA ILE A 175 -6.01 -8.90 -0.07
C ILE A 175 -7.28 -8.42 -0.76
N VAL A 176 -7.18 -7.55 -1.76
CA VAL A 176 -8.35 -7.03 -2.51
C VAL A 176 -9.18 -8.15 -3.12
N ARG A 177 -8.55 -9.21 -3.64
CA ARG A 177 -9.26 -10.39 -4.16
C ARG A 177 -9.97 -11.16 -3.05
N LYS A 178 -9.41 -11.20 -1.85
CA LYS A 178 -9.96 -11.96 -0.70
C LYS A 178 -11.06 -11.21 0.05
N LEU A 179 -11.10 -9.87 -0.02
CA LEU A 179 -12.08 -9.05 0.71
C LEU A 179 -13.54 -9.46 0.55
N PRO A 180 -14.03 -9.88 -0.64
CA PRO A 180 -15.44 -10.33 -0.76
C PRO A 180 -15.80 -11.51 0.12
N GLU A 181 -14.82 -12.34 0.49
CA GLU A 181 -15.03 -13.55 1.30
C GLU A 181 -15.00 -13.25 2.80
N LEU A 182 -14.47 -12.09 3.22
CA LEU A 182 -14.37 -11.72 4.62
C LEU A 182 -15.67 -11.09 5.12
N THR A 183 -15.96 -11.32 6.40
CA THR A 183 -17.03 -10.59 7.11
C THR A 183 -16.60 -9.19 7.49
N SER A 184 -15.29 -8.95 7.63
CA SER A 184 -14.71 -7.70 8.05
C SER A 184 -14.86 -6.59 7.00
N GLN A 185 -15.06 -5.36 7.47
CA GLN A 185 -14.90 -4.15 6.66
C GLN A 185 -13.43 -3.70 6.70
N VAL A 186 -12.96 -3.04 5.66
CA VAL A 186 -11.57 -2.62 5.58
C VAL A 186 -11.46 -1.13 5.29
N LEU A 187 -10.65 -0.43 6.10
CA LEU A 187 -10.16 0.90 5.82
C LEU A 187 -8.72 0.81 5.32
N LEU A 188 -8.50 1.20 4.06
CA LEU A 188 -7.16 1.42 3.50
C LEU A 188 -6.79 2.89 3.62
N VAL A 189 -5.71 3.20 4.31
CA VAL A 189 -5.18 4.56 4.41
C VAL A 189 -3.79 4.60 3.80
N TYR A 190 -3.61 5.54 2.89
CA TYR A 190 -2.32 5.75 2.24
C TYR A 190 -1.81 7.18 2.42
N SER A 191 -0.51 7.33 2.49
CA SER A 191 0.15 8.62 2.26
C SER A 191 0.06 9.03 0.80
N GLU A 192 0.12 10.33 0.51
CA GLU A 192 -0.11 10.90 -0.83
C GLU A 192 0.76 10.28 -1.94
N ASN A 193 2.00 9.97 -1.63
CA ASN A 193 2.97 9.44 -2.60
C ASN A 193 3.27 7.95 -2.39
N ALA A 194 2.34 7.19 -1.81
CA ALA A 194 2.53 5.76 -1.62
C ALA A 194 2.58 5.02 -2.95
N THR A 195 3.71 4.37 -3.23
CA THR A 195 3.93 3.63 -4.48
C THR A 195 3.02 2.40 -4.61
N SER A 196 2.68 1.80 -3.49
CA SER A 196 1.73 0.68 -3.42
C SER A 196 0.32 1.10 -3.84
N LEU A 197 -0.11 2.33 -3.51
CA LEU A 197 -1.42 2.85 -3.95
C LEU A 197 -1.52 2.94 -5.47
N GLU A 198 -0.52 3.56 -6.12
CA GLU A 198 -0.50 3.71 -7.58
C GLU A 198 -0.58 2.34 -8.27
N ARG A 199 0.17 1.36 -7.77
CA ARG A 199 0.15 0.00 -8.28
C ARG A 199 -1.23 -0.64 -8.17
N VAL A 200 -1.80 -0.62 -6.98
CA VAL A 200 -3.11 -1.24 -6.73
C VAL A 200 -4.20 -0.57 -7.56
N GLN A 201 -4.14 0.75 -7.73
CA GLN A 201 -5.06 1.46 -8.61
C GLN A 201 -4.92 1.06 -10.08
N ILE A 202 -3.69 0.81 -10.55
CA ILE A 202 -3.44 0.36 -11.92
C ILE A 202 -3.89 -1.09 -12.12
N SER A 203 -3.54 -1.98 -11.17
CA SER A 203 -3.78 -3.43 -11.30
C SER A 203 -5.22 -3.83 -10.94
N MET A 204 -5.82 -3.18 -9.94
CA MET A 204 -7.10 -3.58 -9.31
C MET A 204 -8.14 -2.46 -9.24
N GLY A 205 -7.97 -1.37 -10.00
CA GLY A 205 -8.81 -0.17 -9.85
C GLY A 205 -10.32 -0.40 -10.05
N LYS A 206 -10.74 -1.36 -10.89
CA LYS A 206 -12.15 -1.72 -11.05
C LYS A 206 -12.69 -2.45 -9.83
N GLU A 207 -11.90 -3.37 -9.27
CA GLU A 207 -12.25 -4.16 -8.09
C GLU A 207 -12.32 -3.28 -6.84
N LEU A 208 -11.37 -2.36 -6.67
CA LEU A 208 -11.41 -1.36 -5.61
C LEU A 208 -12.70 -0.54 -5.64
N LYS A 209 -13.08 -0.02 -6.81
CA LYS A 209 -14.33 0.75 -6.97
C LYS A 209 -15.56 -0.07 -6.63
N ARG A 210 -15.60 -1.34 -7.03
CA ARG A 210 -16.70 -2.24 -6.70
C ARG A 210 -16.79 -2.45 -5.19
N LEU A 211 -15.68 -2.80 -4.53
CA LEU A 211 -15.64 -3.02 -3.10
C LEU A 211 -16.00 -1.77 -2.29
N GLN A 212 -15.64 -0.59 -2.80
CA GLN A 212 -16.07 0.68 -2.21
C GLN A 212 -17.60 0.89 -2.35
N ALA A 213 -18.15 0.61 -3.52
CA ALA A 213 -19.59 0.70 -3.75
C ALA A 213 -20.40 -0.30 -2.88
N ASP A 214 -19.83 -1.48 -2.66
CA ASP A 214 -20.40 -2.54 -1.82
C ASP A 214 -20.23 -2.28 -0.30
N GLY A 215 -19.60 -1.16 0.10
CA GLY A 215 -19.31 -0.81 1.49
C GLY A 215 -18.30 -1.71 2.20
N LYS A 216 -17.61 -2.59 1.46
CA LYS A 216 -16.59 -3.50 2.00
C LYS A 216 -15.24 -2.85 2.25
N LEU A 217 -14.95 -1.80 1.50
CA LEU A 217 -13.68 -1.12 1.52
C LEU A 217 -13.89 0.39 1.51
N GLN A 218 -13.23 1.09 2.41
CA GLN A 218 -13.00 2.54 2.30
C GLN A 218 -11.53 2.78 1.99
N LEU A 219 -11.26 3.64 1.01
CA LEU A 219 -9.91 4.09 0.66
C LEU A 219 -9.76 5.56 0.98
N SER A 220 -8.77 5.91 1.78
CA SER A 220 -8.40 7.28 2.13
C SER A 220 -6.95 7.56 1.77
N VAL A 221 -6.68 8.77 1.27
CA VAL A 221 -5.32 9.26 1.01
C VAL A 221 -5.10 10.51 1.83
N ILE A 222 -4.02 10.53 2.61
CA ILE A 222 -3.68 11.67 3.49
C ILE A 222 -2.70 12.59 2.75
N PRO A 223 -3.12 13.82 2.42
CA PRO A 223 -2.26 14.78 1.73
C PRO A 223 -1.05 15.18 2.57
N GLY A 224 0.09 15.39 1.91
CA GLY A 224 1.34 15.82 2.56
C GLY A 224 1.94 14.81 3.52
N ALA A 225 1.39 13.60 3.61
CA ALA A 225 1.94 12.53 4.45
C ALA A 225 3.11 11.82 3.77
N ASP A 226 4.13 11.52 4.55
CA ASP A 226 5.16 10.54 4.19
C ASP A 226 4.73 9.13 4.65
N HIS A 227 5.58 8.12 4.37
CA HIS A 227 5.26 6.72 4.68
C HIS A 227 4.95 6.48 6.16
N ILE A 228 5.61 7.17 7.07
CA ILE A 228 5.45 7.01 8.53
C ILE A 228 4.61 8.10 9.18
N PHE A 229 4.00 8.96 8.40
CA PHE A 229 3.17 10.08 8.87
C PHE A 229 3.93 11.01 9.83
N SER A 230 5.19 11.37 9.50
CA SER A 230 6.02 12.23 10.34
C SER A 230 5.43 13.63 10.60
N PRO A 231 4.80 14.32 9.61
CA PRO A 231 4.20 15.62 9.86
C PRO A 231 3.01 15.54 10.82
N LEU A 232 2.97 16.40 11.84
CA LEU A 232 1.91 16.42 12.85
C LEU A 232 0.50 16.59 12.23
N ALA A 233 0.38 17.43 11.20
CA ALA A 233 -0.89 17.60 10.47
C ALA A 233 -1.37 16.30 9.82
N SER A 234 -0.44 15.52 9.26
CA SER A 234 -0.75 14.21 8.66
C SER A 234 -1.17 13.18 9.72
N GLN A 235 -0.54 13.21 10.91
CA GLN A 235 -0.97 12.38 12.04
C GLN A 235 -2.38 12.72 12.48
N THR A 236 -2.68 14.02 12.64
CA THR A 236 -4.03 14.48 13.01
C THR A 236 -5.06 14.03 11.98
N CYS A 237 -4.78 14.19 10.68
CA CYS A 237 -5.67 13.76 9.62
C CYS A 237 -5.87 12.23 9.62
N LEU A 238 -4.80 11.46 9.84
CA LEU A 238 -4.88 10.00 9.97
C LEU A 238 -5.79 9.60 11.12
N PHE A 239 -5.60 10.18 12.32
CA PHE A 239 -6.43 9.87 13.48
C PHE A 239 -7.89 10.23 13.26
N GLN A 240 -8.18 11.39 12.66
CA GLN A 240 -9.54 11.78 12.33
C GLN A 240 -10.18 10.81 11.33
N THR A 241 -9.45 10.41 10.30
CA THR A 241 -9.92 9.44 9.31
C THR A 241 -10.29 8.11 9.94
N VAL A 242 -9.41 7.58 10.81
CA VAL A 242 -9.65 6.31 11.51
C VAL A 242 -10.81 6.46 12.49
N ALA A 243 -10.86 7.54 13.27
CA ALA A 243 -11.90 7.78 14.25
C ALA A 243 -13.30 7.89 13.59
N GLN A 244 -13.41 8.64 12.50
CA GLN A 244 -14.66 8.76 11.74
C GLN A 244 -15.12 7.40 11.19
N TRP A 245 -14.20 6.62 10.63
CA TRP A 245 -14.53 5.29 10.14
C TRP A 245 -14.97 4.33 11.27
N MET A 246 -14.30 4.39 12.43
CA MET A 246 -14.66 3.60 13.60
C MET A 246 -16.06 3.98 14.11
N GLN A 247 -16.35 5.27 14.21
CA GLN A 247 -17.67 5.75 14.65
C GLN A 247 -18.78 5.33 13.68
N ALA A 248 -18.54 5.48 12.38
CA ALA A 248 -19.55 5.15 11.35
C ALA A 248 -19.90 3.66 11.29
N ASN A 249 -18.99 2.76 11.69
CA ASN A 249 -19.17 1.33 11.51
C ASN A 249 -19.34 0.56 12.83
N TYR A 250 -18.96 1.10 14.00
CA TYR A 250 -18.86 0.35 15.26
C TYR A 250 -19.34 1.11 16.50
N GLN A 251 -19.82 2.34 16.40
CA GLN A 251 -20.57 3.00 17.48
C GLN A 251 -22.05 2.71 17.30
N GLU A 252 -22.62 2.01 18.26
CA GLU A 252 -24.06 1.87 18.46
C GLU A 252 -24.61 3.03 19.30
#